data_c9a8be82cc234dcdd243de3e084cd61d
#
_entry.id   c9a8be82cc234dcdd243de3e084cd61d
#
_cell.length_a   1.000
_cell.length_b   1.000
_cell.length_c   1.000
_cell.angle_alpha   90.00
_cell.angle_beta   90.00
_cell.angle_gamma   90.00
#
_symmetry.space_group_name_H-M   'P 1'
#
loop_
_entity.id
_entity.type
_entity.pdbx_description
1 polymer ?
#
loop_
_entity_poly.entity_id
_entity_poly.type
_entity_poly.pdbx_seq_one_letter_code
_entity_poly.pdbx_strand_id
1 'polypeptide(L)'
;MKTAKRFAPQNSDPVEYWDELLRPLVRKSPELAKKFLADVRGAKLMFGERVHCPFLRPVFLSPQDEQRVRLVAETIAAIAERLTAAALEDESLFRQFHLRPEEERLVRLTTGYGPASTASRLDAFLLPESLKFTEFNGESPAGPGYSETMSDIFRELPVMPEFEKRFEVHSYPLTAKLLDALVTSYVDWGGNTQRPQMAIVDWKEVPTWSEFEILQERFEKMGVPVVVADPRELEFDGKRLAAKGKKIDLLYRRVLISDIVRRPSECEALVKAYTAGAVCVANNFRCKIPHVKAFFAVLTDGQNAGLFSEEERDLIHRHVPWTRVVDDVKTEYDGEAVELLKHVREHQMELVMKPSDEYGGKGVTLGWEVDKKHWERAIEEALTGGKQAQESGCWIVQERIPMRRGVFPYIGKHNKVEFKNMLVDFAPYLFRGRVAGFLTRLSTTSLANVTSGGGQIPSFRVEPRKAARKAAAGQ
;
A
#
# COMPACT_ATOMS: atom_id res chain seq x y z
N MET A 1 45.78 -12.57 -36.73
CA MET A 1 44.39 -12.50 -36.24
C MET A 1 44.38 -12.81 -34.74
N LYS A 2 44.37 -11.79 -33.89
CA LYS A 2 44.22 -11.96 -32.44
C LYS A 2 42.75 -11.74 -32.11
N THR A 3 42.07 -12.83 -31.74
CA THR A 3 40.71 -12.81 -31.23
C THR A 3 40.70 -12.05 -29.92
N ALA A 4 40.07 -10.88 -29.92
CA ALA A 4 39.80 -10.13 -28.71
C ALA A 4 38.85 -10.95 -27.82
N LYS A 5 39.34 -11.47 -26.70
CA LYS A 5 38.54 -11.98 -25.61
C LYS A 5 37.69 -10.79 -25.12
N ARG A 6 36.39 -10.79 -25.42
CA ARG A 6 35.42 -9.93 -24.72
C ARG A 6 35.45 -10.33 -23.25
N PHE A 7 36.06 -9.51 -22.42
CA PHE A 7 35.85 -9.57 -20.99
C PHE A 7 34.34 -9.38 -20.74
N ALA A 8 33.67 -10.42 -20.25
CA ALA A 8 32.32 -10.26 -19.71
C ALA A 8 32.44 -9.35 -18.50
N PRO A 9 31.66 -8.28 -18.40
CA PRO A 9 31.66 -7.41 -17.21
C PRO A 9 31.26 -8.24 -15.99
N GLN A 10 32.06 -8.14 -14.93
CA GLN A 10 31.83 -8.77 -13.63
C GLN A 10 30.81 -7.98 -12.82
N ASN A 11 29.62 -7.73 -13.36
CA ASN A 11 28.63 -6.95 -12.65
C ASN A 11 27.72 -7.88 -11.85
N SER A 12 27.91 -7.91 -10.53
CA SER A 12 27.08 -8.65 -9.58
C SER A 12 25.80 -7.89 -9.21
N ASP A 13 25.66 -6.63 -9.62
CA ASP A 13 24.48 -5.80 -9.37
C ASP A 13 23.37 -6.10 -10.40
N PRO A 14 22.21 -6.59 -9.96
CA PRO A 14 21.09 -6.89 -10.85
C PRO A 14 20.57 -5.66 -11.61
N VAL A 15 20.65 -4.46 -11.02
CA VAL A 15 20.20 -3.21 -11.64
C VAL A 15 21.09 -2.84 -12.83
N GLU A 16 22.41 -2.85 -12.62
CA GLU A 16 23.36 -2.53 -13.67
C GLU A 16 23.32 -3.55 -14.80
N TYR A 17 23.23 -4.84 -14.47
CA TYR A 17 23.15 -5.89 -15.49
C TYR A 17 21.87 -5.81 -16.31
N TRP A 18 20.72 -5.53 -15.69
CA TRP A 18 19.47 -5.30 -16.43
C TRP A 18 19.59 -4.12 -17.40
N ASP A 19 20.14 -3.01 -16.92
CA ASP A 19 20.31 -1.81 -17.75
C ASP A 19 21.30 -2.02 -18.90
N GLU A 20 22.37 -2.78 -18.69
CA GLU A 20 23.31 -3.18 -19.76
C GLU A 20 22.60 -3.99 -20.86
N LEU A 21 21.74 -4.93 -20.50
CA LEU A 21 20.95 -5.73 -21.46
C LEU A 21 19.86 -4.88 -22.16
N LEU A 22 19.21 -3.98 -21.42
CA LEU A 22 18.11 -3.17 -21.94
C LEU A 22 18.59 -2.09 -22.96
N ARG A 23 19.68 -1.37 -22.64
CA ARG A 23 20.15 -0.22 -23.45
C ARG A 23 20.32 -0.52 -24.93
N PRO A 24 20.94 -1.62 -25.36
CA PRO A 24 21.06 -1.96 -26.79
C PRO A 24 19.69 -2.24 -27.45
N LEU A 25 18.75 -2.83 -26.72
CA LEU A 25 17.44 -3.19 -27.23
C LEU A 25 16.60 -1.93 -27.52
N VAL A 26 16.54 -0.98 -26.57
CA VAL A 26 15.78 0.25 -26.73
C VAL A 26 16.40 1.23 -27.73
N ARG A 27 17.73 1.16 -27.97
CA ARG A 27 18.41 1.96 -29.00
C ARG A 27 18.17 1.42 -30.41
N LYS A 28 18.07 0.10 -30.56
CA LYS A 28 17.90 -0.56 -31.86
C LYS A 28 16.44 -0.61 -32.31
N SER A 29 15.50 -0.64 -31.39
CA SER A 29 14.09 -0.86 -31.70
C SER A 29 13.18 0.02 -30.83
N PRO A 30 12.67 1.15 -31.34
CA PRO A 30 11.60 1.88 -30.66
C PRO A 30 10.30 1.06 -30.56
N GLU A 31 10.16 0.01 -31.33
CA GLU A 31 9.01 -0.91 -31.29
C GLU A 31 8.91 -1.66 -29.96
N LEU A 32 10.02 -1.92 -29.24
CA LEU A 32 9.98 -2.53 -27.91
C LEU A 32 9.12 -1.69 -26.93
N ALA A 33 9.39 -0.39 -26.86
CA ALA A 33 8.64 0.51 -25.98
C ALA A 33 7.17 0.62 -26.40
N LYS A 34 6.91 0.68 -27.72
CA LYS A 34 5.54 0.73 -28.28
C LYS A 34 4.76 -0.55 -27.95
N LYS A 35 5.38 -1.73 -28.20
CA LYS A 35 4.78 -3.02 -27.86
C LYS A 35 4.48 -3.11 -26.36
N PHE A 36 5.45 -2.80 -25.51
CA PHE A 36 5.29 -2.82 -24.06
C PHE A 36 4.10 -1.97 -23.59
N LEU A 37 3.99 -0.72 -24.07
CA LEU A 37 2.83 0.14 -23.74
C LEU A 37 1.51 -0.42 -24.28
N ALA A 38 1.51 -1.13 -25.40
CA ALA A 38 0.33 -1.80 -25.92
C ALA A 38 -0.07 -2.99 -25.02
N ASP A 39 0.91 -3.80 -24.58
CA ASP A 39 0.69 -4.92 -23.67
C ASP A 39 0.13 -4.43 -22.32
N VAL A 40 0.68 -3.33 -21.76
CA VAL A 40 0.20 -2.68 -20.53
C VAL A 40 -1.26 -2.23 -20.66
N ARG A 41 -1.63 -1.60 -21.81
CA ARG A 41 -3.02 -1.19 -22.07
C ARG A 41 -3.94 -2.40 -22.26
N GLY A 42 -3.49 -3.37 -23.04
CA GLY A 42 -4.25 -4.61 -23.30
C GLY A 42 -4.55 -5.40 -22.02
N ALA A 43 -3.66 -5.33 -21.04
CA ALA A 43 -3.82 -5.94 -19.72
C ALA A 43 -4.64 -5.07 -18.74
N LYS A 44 -5.28 -4.00 -19.19
CA LYS A 44 -6.09 -3.06 -18.38
C LYS A 44 -5.30 -2.37 -17.26
N LEU A 45 -3.97 -2.26 -17.36
CA LEU A 45 -3.12 -1.58 -16.40
C LEU A 45 -3.17 -0.05 -16.63
N MET A 46 -4.34 0.52 -16.34
CA MET A 46 -4.67 1.92 -16.58
C MET A 46 -5.11 2.62 -15.29
N PHE A 47 -4.77 3.89 -15.18
CA PHE A 47 -5.33 4.81 -14.19
C PHE A 47 -5.98 5.98 -14.93
N GLY A 48 -7.29 5.91 -15.09
CA GLY A 48 -7.98 6.74 -16.07
C GLY A 48 -7.44 6.45 -17.49
N GLU A 49 -7.03 7.49 -18.20
CA GLU A 49 -6.46 7.37 -19.56
C GLU A 49 -4.95 7.08 -19.60
N ARG A 50 -4.27 7.12 -18.44
CA ARG A 50 -2.83 6.92 -18.36
C ARG A 50 -2.47 5.46 -18.10
N VAL A 51 -1.37 5.01 -18.72
CA VAL A 51 -0.78 3.71 -18.38
C VAL A 51 -0.19 3.74 -16.97
N HIS A 52 -0.41 2.67 -16.19
CA HIS A 52 0.18 2.51 -14.86
C HIS A 52 1.70 2.41 -14.90
N CYS A 53 2.26 1.77 -15.94
CA CYS A 53 3.68 1.46 -16.01
C CYS A 53 4.32 1.95 -17.32
N PRO A 54 4.86 3.18 -17.36
CA PRO A 54 5.69 3.63 -18.47
C PRO A 54 7.20 3.37 -18.23
N PHE A 55 7.57 2.32 -17.49
CA PHE A 55 8.96 2.02 -17.11
C PHE A 55 9.38 0.64 -17.59
N LEU A 56 10.68 0.44 -17.88
CA LEU A 56 11.20 -0.81 -18.43
C LEU A 56 12.19 -1.53 -17.50
N ARG A 57 12.23 -1.17 -16.22
CA ARG A 57 12.99 -1.91 -15.22
C ARG A 57 12.17 -2.09 -13.94
N PRO A 58 12.13 -3.32 -13.38
CA PRO A 58 11.50 -3.60 -12.09
C PRO A 58 12.38 -3.14 -10.92
N VAL A 59 11.89 -3.25 -9.70
CA VAL A 59 12.73 -3.25 -8.50
C VAL A 59 13.21 -4.67 -8.22
N PHE A 60 14.47 -4.80 -7.92
CA PHE A 60 15.08 -6.04 -7.47
C PHE A 60 15.33 -5.99 -5.98
N LEU A 61 14.92 -7.05 -5.28
CA LEU A 61 15.12 -7.25 -3.85
C LEU A 61 16.08 -8.40 -3.63
N SER A 62 17.05 -8.21 -2.76
CA SER A 62 17.83 -9.31 -2.24
C SER A 62 16.98 -10.15 -1.25
N PRO A 63 17.32 -11.43 -1.02
CA PRO A 63 16.68 -12.22 0.04
C PRO A 63 16.78 -11.58 1.42
N GLN A 64 17.89 -10.91 1.71
CA GLN A 64 18.12 -10.21 2.96
C GLN A 64 17.19 -9.00 3.12
N ASP A 65 17.04 -8.19 2.07
CA ASP A 65 16.10 -7.06 2.09
C ASP A 65 14.66 -7.54 2.24
N GLU A 66 14.27 -8.58 1.51
CA GLU A 66 12.94 -9.17 1.66
C GLU A 66 12.69 -9.66 3.09
N GLN A 67 13.64 -10.38 3.68
CA GLN A 67 13.52 -10.88 5.05
C GLN A 67 13.41 -9.74 6.06
N ARG A 68 14.22 -8.68 5.90
CA ARG A 68 14.14 -7.48 6.74
C ARG A 68 12.77 -6.81 6.64
N VAL A 69 12.28 -6.60 5.43
CA VAL A 69 10.95 -6.00 5.21
C VAL A 69 9.85 -6.86 5.81
N ARG A 70 9.92 -8.19 5.65
CA ARG A 70 8.96 -9.12 6.26
C ARG A 70 8.94 -8.98 7.78
N LEU A 71 10.09 -9.07 8.41
CA LEU A 71 10.20 -8.97 9.87
C LEU A 71 9.56 -7.68 10.37
N VAL A 72 9.95 -6.55 9.81
CA VAL A 72 9.49 -5.24 10.28
C VAL A 72 8.00 -5.01 10.01
N ALA A 73 7.54 -5.29 8.78
CA ALA A 73 6.15 -5.04 8.40
C ALA A 73 5.17 -6.01 9.09
N GLU A 74 5.53 -7.29 9.27
CA GLU A 74 4.71 -8.26 9.96
C GLU A 74 4.62 -7.97 11.47
N THR A 75 5.69 -7.44 12.08
CA THR A 75 5.66 -6.97 13.47
C THR A 75 4.73 -5.77 13.64
N ILE A 76 4.80 -4.77 12.78
CA ILE A 76 3.87 -3.62 12.83
C ILE A 76 2.42 -4.07 12.61
N ALA A 77 2.18 -5.03 11.72
CA ALA A 77 0.84 -5.59 11.52
C ALA A 77 0.33 -6.33 12.76
N ALA A 78 1.18 -7.11 13.45
CA ALA A 78 0.82 -7.78 14.70
C ALA A 78 0.52 -6.76 15.82
N ILE A 79 1.28 -5.70 15.92
CA ILE A 79 1.02 -4.58 16.83
C ILE A 79 -0.33 -3.94 16.49
N ALA A 80 -0.63 -3.69 15.21
CA ALA A 80 -1.89 -3.08 14.77
C ALA A 80 -3.11 -3.92 15.17
N GLU A 81 -3.05 -5.25 15.01
CA GLU A 81 -4.13 -6.14 15.45
C GLU A 81 -4.30 -6.11 16.98
N ARG A 82 -3.22 -6.17 17.75
CA ARG A 82 -3.25 -6.12 19.20
C ARG A 82 -3.76 -4.77 19.73
N LEU A 83 -3.31 -3.66 19.16
CA LEU A 83 -3.80 -2.32 19.51
C LEU A 83 -5.28 -2.14 19.16
N THR A 84 -5.73 -2.68 18.02
CA THR A 84 -7.14 -2.66 17.64
C THR A 84 -7.99 -3.38 18.67
N ALA A 85 -7.57 -4.55 19.13
CA ALA A 85 -8.27 -5.28 20.19
C ALA A 85 -8.25 -4.51 21.53
N ALA A 86 -7.09 -4.00 21.95
CA ALA A 86 -6.95 -3.22 23.18
C ALA A 86 -7.80 -1.94 23.18
N ALA A 87 -7.84 -1.23 22.04
CA ALA A 87 -8.64 -0.02 21.92
C ALA A 87 -10.15 -0.26 22.06
N LEU A 88 -10.64 -1.42 21.65
CA LEU A 88 -12.06 -1.77 21.81
C LEU A 88 -12.44 -2.04 23.27
N GLU A 89 -11.48 -2.34 24.14
CA GLU A 89 -11.66 -2.59 25.57
C GLU A 89 -11.28 -1.37 26.43
N ASP A 90 -10.45 -0.45 25.93
CA ASP A 90 -9.98 0.76 26.62
C ASP A 90 -10.41 2.02 25.88
N GLU A 91 -11.39 2.72 26.47
CA GLU A 91 -11.96 3.95 25.90
C GLU A 91 -10.90 5.09 25.81
N SER A 92 -9.94 5.15 26.72
CA SER A 92 -8.86 6.15 26.70
C SER A 92 -7.94 5.94 25.51
N LEU A 93 -7.58 4.68 25.23
CA LEU A 93 -6.80 4.31 24.05
C LEU A 93 -7.62 4.52 22.77
N PHE A 94 -8.91 4.14 22.77
CA PHE A 94 -9.78 4.28 21.59
C PHE A 94 -9.88 5.74 21.12
N ARG A 95 -10.02 6.69 22.03
CA ARG A 95 -10.12 8.13 21.72
C ARG A 95 -8.88 8.69 21.03
N GLN A 96 -7.71 8.10 21.22
CA GLN A 96 -6.46 8.53 20.56
C GLN A 96 -6.46 8.33 19.05
N PHE A 97 -7.37 7.52 18.50
CA PHE A 97 -7.50 7.32 17.05
C PHE A 97 -8.36 8.41 16.38
N HIS A 98 -9.05 9.25 17.14
CA HIS A 98 -9.85 10.37 16.66
C HIS A 98 -10.86 9.98 15.55
N LEU A 99 -11.51 8.82 15.70
CA LEU A 99 -12.55 8.39 14.77
C LEU A 99 -13.79 9.28 14.89
N ARG A 100 -14.50 9.47 13.77
CA ARG A 100 -15.80 10.17 13.80
C ARG A 100 -16.87 9.28 14.49
N PRO A 101 -17.90 9.87 15.13
CA PRO A 101 -18.91 9.09 15.83
C PRO A 101 -19.60 8.02 14.98
N GLU A 102 -19.77 8.27 13.67
CA GLU A 102 -20.37 7.32 12.74
C GLU A 102 -19.41 6.16 12.43
N GLU A 103 -18.12 6.42 12.30
CA GLU A 103 -17.08 5.40 12.11
C GLU A 103 -16.92 4.56 13.36
N GLU A 104 -16.90 5.20 14.54
CA GLU A 104 -16.86 4.51 15.82
C GLU A 104 -18.00 3.49 15.96
N ARG A 105 -19.24 3.88 15.61
CA ARG A 105 -20.39 2.96 15.62
C ARG A 105 -20.15 1.74 14.74
N LEU A 106 -19.58 1.90 13.54
CA LEU A 106 -19.28 0.79 12.64
C LEU A 106 -18.14 -0.10 13.16
N VAL A 107 -17.08 0.51 13.70
CA VAL A 107 -15.91 -0.19 14.25
C VAL A 107 -16.29 -1.08 15.45
N ARG A 108 -17.24 -0.64 16.28
CA ARG A 108 -17.70 -1.39 17.45
C ARG A 108 -18.62 -2.56 17.12
N LEU A 109 -19.08 -2.70 15.88
CA LEU A 109 -19.89 -3.86 15.47
C LEU A 109 -19.08 -5.16 15.56
N THR A 110 -19.76 -6.26 15.88
CA THR A 110 -19.17 -7.60 15.93
C THR A 110 -18.79 -8.05 14.51
N THR A 111 -17.60 -8.57 14.35
CA THR A 111 -17.06 -8.95 13.03
C THR A 111 -17.30 -10.41 12.67
N GLY A 112 -17.38 -11.29 13.66
CA GLY A 112 -17.47 -12.74 13.48
C GLY A 112 -16.16 -13.46 13.18
N TYR A 113 -15.05 -12.73 12.91
CA TYR A 113 -13.71 -13.31 12.72
C TYR A 113 -12.61 -12.37 13.25
N GLY A 114 -11.39 -12.91 13.45
CA GLY A 114 -10.34 -12.26 14.21
C GLY A 114 -9.69 -11.04 13.58
N PRO A 115 -8.97 -11.11 12.44
CA PRO A 115 -8.19 -9.97 11.97
C PRO A 115 -9.04 -8.76 11.61
N ALA A 116 -8.64 -7.58 12.04
CA ALA A 116 -9.23 -6.31 11.64
C ALA A 116 -9.00 -6.08 10.13
N SER A 117 -7.77 -6.31 9.67
CA SER A 117 -7.38 -6.15 8.26
C SER A 117 -7.04 -7.49 7.62
N THR A 118 -7.94 -8.03 6.80
CA THR A 118 -7.67 -9.19 5.94
C THR A 118 -6.63 -8.84 4.87
N ALA A 119 -6.75 -7.66 4.28
CA ALA A 119 -5.81 -7.12 3.29
C ALA A 119 -5.43 -5.68 3.65
N SER A 120 -4.14 -5.43 3.86
CA SER A 120 -3.59 -4.11 4.17
C SER A 120 -2.28 -3.88 3.42
N ARG A 121 -1.76 -2.65 3.52
CA ARG A 121 -0.48 -2.25 2.95
C ARG A 121 0.17 -1.18 3.82
N LEU A 122 1.46 -1.35 4.08
CA LEU A 122 2.27 -0.34 4.75
C LEU A 122 3.04 0.46 3.68
N ASP A 123 2.72 1.72 3.49
CA ASP A 123 3.46 2.56 2.56
C ASP A 123 4.76 3.01 3.21
N ALA A 124 5.89 2.85 2.50
CA ALA A 124 7.21 3.00 3.07
C ALA A 124 8.28 3.41 2.05
N PHE A 125 9.42 3.85 2.56
CA PHE A 125 10.68 3.96 1.82
C PHE A 125 11.67 2.92 2.32
N LEU A 126 12.10 2.02 1.42
CA LEU A 126 13.16 1.07 1.70
C LEU A 126 14.51 1.75 1.55
N LEU A 127 15.19 1.99 2.67
CA LEU A 127 16.53 2.57 2.75
C LEU A 127 17.57 1.46 2.97
N PRO A 128 18.88 1.74 2.81
CA PRO A 128 19.92 0.72 2.98
C PRO A 128 19.85 -0.01 4.32
N GLU A 129 19.57 0.70 5.43
CA GLU A 129 19.58 0.14 6.78
C GLU A 129 18.22 0.14 7.47
N SER A 130 17.18 0.76 6.86
CA SER A 130 15.88 0.89 7.49
C SER A 130 14.74 0.80 6.46
N LEU A 131 13.55 0.53 6.98
CA LEU A 131 12.29 0.69 6.27
C LEU A 131 11.49 1.75 7.01
N LYS A 132 11.33 2.95 6.44
CA LYS A 132 10.59 4.05 7.08
C LYS A 132 9.17 4.11 6.54
N PHE A 133 8.20 3.91 7.44
CA PHE A 133 6.78 3.92 7.09
C PHE A 133 6.22 5.34 6.99
N THR A 134 5.24 5.53 6.10
CA THR A 134 4.52 6.80 5.91
C THR A 134 3.06 6.72 6.35
N GLU A 135 2.41 5.55 6.18
CA GLU A 135 1.03 5.29 6.57
C GLU A 135 0.74 3.79 6.57
N PHE A 136 -0.30 3.39 7.31
CA PHE A 136 -0.88 2.06 7.29
C PHE A 136 -2.21 2.09 6.53
N ASN A 137 -2.27 1.52 5.34
CA ASN A 137 -3.51 1.40 4.57
C ASN A 137 -4.28 0.14 5.01
N GLY A 138 -5.12 0.27 6.05
CA GLY A 138 -5.89 -0.82 6.64
C GLY A 138 -7.15 -1.20 5.87
N GLU A 139 -7.68 -0.27 5.06
CA GLU A 139 -8.96 -0.42 4.37
C GLU A 139 -8.82 -0.95 2.93
N SER A 140 -8.38 -2.18 2.71
CA SER A 140 -8.36 -2.82 1.39
C SER A 140 -7.64 -2.02 0.29
N PRO A 141 -6.33 -1.84 0.38
CA PRO A 141 -5.54 -1.06 -0.58
C PRO A 141 -5.58 -1.67 -1.98
N ALA A 142 -5.60 -0.80 -2.99
CA ALA A 142 -5.52 -1.19 -4.40
C ALA A 142 -4.12 -1.70 -4.76
N GLY A 143 -4.06 -2.50 -5.83
CA GLY A 143 -2.84 -2.81 -6.55
C GLY A 143 -2.40 -4.27 -6.61
N PRO A 144 -2.91 -5.24 -5.81
CA PRO A 144 -2.47 -6.63 -5.92
C PRO A 144 -2.66 -7.22 -7.32
N GLY A 145 -3.82 -6.97 -7.95
CA GLY A 145 -4.10 -7.39 -9.32
C GLY A 145 -3.18 -6.72 -10.33
N TYR A 146 -2.98 -5.42 -10.20
CA TYR A 146 -2.07 -4.67 -11.06
C TYR A 146 -0.61 -5.12 -10.92
N SER A 147 -0.11 -5.28 -9.68
CA SER A 147 1.28 -5.65 -9.42
C SER A 147 1.64 -7.01 -10.00
N GLU A 148 0.77 -8.02 -9.86
CA GLU A 148 1.00 -9.35 -10.41
C GLU A 148 0.89 -9.36 -11.93
N THR A 149 -0.13 -8.72 -12.52
CA THR A 149 -0.27 -8.61 -13.98
C THR A 149 0.91 -7.88 -14.61
N MET A 150 1.43 -6.87 -13.93
CA MET A 150 2.63 -6.17 -14.38
C MET A 150 3.87 -7.06 -14.31
N SER A 151 3.99 -7.89 -13.27
CA SER A 151 5.06 -8.89 -13.16
C SER A 151 5.03 -9.88 -14.33
N ASP A 152 3.84 -10.32 -14.74
CA ASP A 152 3.67 -11.22 -15.90
C ASP A 152 4.19 -10.55 -17.19
N ILE A 153 3.83 -9.27 -17.45
CA ILE A 153 4.33 -8.53 -18.61
C ILE A 153 5.85 -8.38 -18.60
N PHE A 154 6.44 -8.11 -17.43
CA PHE A 154 7.90 -7.99 -17.31
C PHE A 154 8.63 -9.31 -17.53
N ARG A 155 8.01 -10.44 -17.20
CA ARG A 155 8.51 -11.78 -17.51
C ARG A 155 8.64 -12.02 -19.01
N GLU A 156 7.78 -11.41 -19.82
CA GLU A 156 7.78 -11.54 -21.28
C GLU A 156 8.77 -10.56 -21.99
N LEU A 157 9.43 -9.68 -21.25
CA LEU A 157 10.40 -8.76 -21.85
C LEU A 157 11.60 -9.51 -22.42
N PRO A 158 12.11 -9.13 -23.62
CA PRO A 158 13.27 -9.77 -24.25
C PRO A 158 14.56 -9.75 -23.41
N VAL A 159 14.63 -8.89 -22.39
CA VAL A 159 15.74 -8.83 -21.43
C VAL A 159 15.72 -10.02 -20.46
N MET A 160 14.55 -10.53 -20.12
CA MET A 160 14.39 -11.50 -19.03
C MET A 160 15.14 -12.82 -19.25
N PRO A 161 15.06 -13.49 -20.41
CA PRO A 161 15.78 -14.74 -20.62
C PRO A 161 17.30 -14.63 -20.47
N GLU A 162 17.89 -13.48 -20.86
CA GLU A 162 19.32 -13.25 -20.70
C GLU A 162 19.68 -12.91 -19.24
N PHE A 163 18.81 -12.12 -18.58
CA PHE A 163 18.96 -11.78 -17.17
C PHE A 163 18.92 -13.03 -16.28
N GLU A 164 18.00 -13.97 -16.55
CA GLU A 164 17.84 -15.23 -15.82
C GLU A 164 19.01 -16.19 -15.98
N LYS A 165 19.94 -15.98 -16.92
CA LYS A 165 21.18 -16.76 -16.98
C LYS A 165 22.10 -16.48 -15.78
N ARG A 166 22.02 -15.28 -15.19
CA ARG A 166 22.84 -14.87 -14.03
C ARG A 166 22.08 -14.86 -12.72
N PHE A 167 20.81 -14.50 -12.76
CA PHE A 167 19.98 -14.34 -11.58
C PHE A 167 18.81 -15.32 -11.60
N GLU A 168 18.47 -15.82 -10.42
CA GLU A 168 17.21 -16.50 -10.17
C GLU A 168 16.16 -15.45 -9.83
N VAL A 169 15.04 -15.43 -10.54
CA VAL A 169 14.01 -14.38 -10.43
C VAL A 169 12.72 -14.98 -9.89
N HIS A 170 12.23 -14.44 -8.77
CA HIS A 170 11.00 -14.88 -8.13
C HIS A 170 9.95 -13.78 -8.14
N SER A 171 8.77 -14.10 -8.67
CA SER A 171 7.57 -13.25 -8.63
C SER A 171 6.76 -13.51 -7.36
N TYR A 172 5.83 -12.61 -7.04
CA TYR A 172 4.91 -12.71 -5.91
C TYR A 172 3.50 -13.06 -6.40
N PRO A 173 2.92 -14.21 -6.03
CA PRO A 173 1.56 -14.60 -6.44
C PRO A 173 0.53 -13.87 -5.57
N LEU A 174 0.40 -12.56 -5.79
CA LEU A 174 -0.40 -11.66 -4.94
C LEU A 174 -1.89 -12.00 -4.97
N THR A 175 -2.42 -12.30 -6.15
CA THR A 175 -3.86 -12.56 -6.30
C THR A 175 -4.28 -13.87 -5.66
N ALA A 176 -3.45 -14.92 -5.77
CA ALA A 176 -3.70 -16.19 -5.10
C ALA A 176 -3.64 -16.04 -3.56
N LYS A 177 -2.66 -15.32 -3.05
CA LYS A 177 -2.54 -15.05 -1.61
C LYS A 177 -3.65 -14.14 -1.08
N LEU A 178 -4.11 -13.17 -1.87
CA LEU A 178 -5.27 -12.35 -1.51
C LEU A 178 -6.53 -13.20 -1.43
N LEU A 179 -6.77 -14.04 -2.43
CA LEU A 179 -7.93 -14.96 -2.43
C LEU A 179 -7.89 -15.90 -1.22
N ASP A 180 -6.75 -16.50 -0.94
CA ASP A 180 -6.56 -17.37 0.24
C ASP A 180 -6.88 -16.63 1.54
N ALA A 181 -6.40 -15.40 1.71
CA ALA A 181 -6.68 -14.58 2.89
C ALA A 181 -8.18 -14.24 3.03
N LEU A 182 -8.85 -13.91 1.93
CA LEU A 182 -10.28 -13.62 1.89
C LEU A 182 -11.12 -14.86 2.26
N VAL A 183 -10.82 -16.01 1.64
CA VAL A 183 -11.51 -17.27 1.91
C VAL A 183 -11.23 -17.75 3.34
N THR A 184 -10.00 -17.61 3.84
CA THR A 184 -9.68 -17.93 5.23
C THR A 184 -10.48 -17.07 6.21
N SER A 185 -10.62 -15.78 5.96
CA SER A 185 -11.48 -14.91 6.79
C SER A 185 -12.94 -15.32 6.75
N TYR A 186 -13.42 -15.79 5.59
CA TYR A 186 -14.78 -16.34 5.47
C TYR A 186 -14.95 -17.65 6.26
N VAL A 187 -13.98 -18.54 6.23
CA VAL A 187 -14.01 -19.79 7.01
C VAL A 187 -13.98 -19.50 8.51
N ASP A 188 -13.11 -18.58 8.96
CA ASP A 188 -13.04 -18.15 10.36
C ASP A 188 -14.35 -17.50 10.84
N TRP A 189 -15.05 -16.79 9.94
CA TRP A 189 -16.37 -16.21 10.20
C TRP A 189 -17.47 -17.27 10.39
N GLY A 190 -17.22 -18.52 10.00
CA GLY A 190 -18.18 -19.63 10.09
C GLY A 190 -18.69 -20.11 8.72
N GLY A 191 -18.07 -19.66 7.66
CA GLY A 191 -18.36 -20.12 6.31
C GLY A 191 -18.00 -21.59 6.11
N ASN A 192 -18.81 -22.31 5.33
CA ASN A 192 -18.75 -23.76 5.21
C ASN A 192 -18.26 -24.27 3.83
N THR A 193 -17.76 -23.39 2.99
CA THR A 193 -17.26 -23.75 1.65
C THR A 193 -15.95 -23.03 1.33
N GLN A 194 -15.09 -23.68 0.54
CA GLN A 194 -13.88 -23.07 -0.01
C GLN A 194 -14.15 -22.25 -1.30
N ARG A 195 -15.39 -22.27 -1.78
CA ARG A 195 -15.82 -21.55 -2.99
C ARG A 195 -17.08 -20.72 -2.73
N PRO A 196 -16.97 -19.72 -1.80
CA PRO A 196 -18.11 -18.83 -1.54
C PRO A 196 -18.46 -18.00 -2.77
N GLN A 197 -19.73 -17.68 -2.96
CA GLN A 197 -20.09 -16.63 -3.92
C GLN A 197 -19.57 -15.29 -3.38
N MET A 198 -18.56 -14.75 -4.04
CA MET A 198 -17.90 -13.51 -3.65
C MET A 198 -18.49 -12.31 -4.39
N ALA A 199 -18.54 -11.16 -3.69
CA ALA A 199 -18.70 -9.85 -4.32
C ALA A 199 -17.48 -8.98 -4.06
N ILE A 200 -16.94 -8.31 -5.08
CA ILE A 200 -16.01 -7.18 -4.93
C ILE A 200 -16.86 -5.92 -5.04
N VAL A 201 -16.86 -5.08 -4.00
CA VAL A 201 -17.80 -3.96 -3.91
C VAL A 201 -17.07 -2.62 -3.75
N ASP A 202 -17.28 -1.74 -4.73
CA ASP A 202 -16.81 -0.35 -4.72
C ASP A 202 -17.69 0.50 -5.66
N TRP A 203 -17.51 1.82 -5.60
CA TRP A 203 -18.20 2.75 -6.52
C TRP A 203 -17.75 2.53 -7.96
N LYS A 204 -18.70 2.58 -8.90
CA LYS A 204 -18.40 2.46 -10.34
C LYS A 204 -17.45 3.54 -10.86
N GLU A 205 -17.46 4.69 -10.20
CA GLU A 205 -16.70 5.87 -10.60
C GLU A 205 -15.23 5.83 -10.16
N VAL A 206 -14.80 4.82 -9.39
CA VAL A 206 -13.40 4.75 -8.94
C VAL A 206 -12.44 4.47 -10.10
N PRO A 207 -11.27 5.13 -10.13
CA PRO A 207 -10.30 4.94 -11.21
C PRO A 207 -9.64 3.55 -11.19
N THR A 208 -9.87 2.75 -10.13
CA THR A 208 -9.32 1.41 -9.94
C THR A 208 -10.27 0.29 -10.35
N TRP A 209 -11.38 0.58 -11.01
CA TRP A 209 -12.39 -0.41 -11.42
C TRP A 209 -11.80 -1.54 -12.26
N SER A 210 -10.84 -1.23 -13.14
CA SER A 210 -10.16 -2.25 -13.96
C SER A 210 -9.39 -3.29 -13.13
N GLU A 211 -8.95 -2.95 -11.91
CA GLU A 211 -8.36 -3.95 -11.01
C GLU A 211 -9.39 -5.00 -10.56
N PHE A 212 -10.63 -4.59 -10.33
CA PHE A 212 -11.68 -5.52 -9.90
C PHE A 212 -12.02 -6.52 -10.98
N GLU A 213 -11.99 -6.10 -12.25
CA GLU A 213 -12.15 -7.01 -13.39
C GLU A 213 -10.98 -8.01 -13.48
N ILE A 214 -9.74 -7.55 -13.26
CA ILE A 214 -8.55 -8.42 -13.21
C ILE A 214 -8.68 -9.44 -12.06
N LEU A 215 -9.07 -8.99 -10.87
CA LEU A 215 -9.24 -9.86 -9.71
C LEU A 215 -10.39 -10.86 -9.93
N GLN A 216 -11.53 -10.42 -10.49
CA GLN A 216 -12.63 -11.29 -10.85
C GLN A 216 -12.16 -12.42 -11.77
N GLU A 217 -11.52 -12.07 -12.89
CA GLU A 217 -11.02 -13.04 -13.86
C GLU A 217 -10.04 -14.05 -13.23
N ARG A 218 -9.11 -13.57 -12.38
CA ARG A 218 -8.14 -14.43 -11.71
C ARG A 218 -8.77 -15.34 -10.65
N PHE A 219 -9.70 -14.82 -9.85
CA PHE A 219 -10.39 -15.61 -8.82
C PHE A 219 -11.33 -16.66 -9.44
N GLU A 220 -12.01 -16.33 -10.53
CA GLU A 220 -12.83 -17.29 -11.28
C GLU A 220 -11.99 -18.40 -11.91
N LYS A 221 -10.79 -18.10 -12.44
CA LYS A 221 -9.81 -19.11 -12.89
C LYS A 221 -9.35 -20.04 -11.77
N MET A 222 -9.31 -19.53 -10.53
CA MET A 222 -9.00 -20.33 -9.32
C MET A 222 -10.24 -21.04 -8.74
N GLY A 223 -11.40 -20.93 -9.41
CA GLY A 223 -12.62 -21.66 -9.09
C GLY A 223 -13.53 -21.00 -8.05
N VAL A 224 -13.31 -19.74 -7.70
CA VAL A 224 -14.19 -18.97 -6.80
C VAL A 224 -15.07 -18.02 -7.64
N PRO A 225 -16.41 -18.17 -7.60
CA PRO A 225 -17.32 -17.32 -8.36
C PRO A 225 -17.35 -15.89 -7.78
N VAL A 226 -17.22 -14.89 -8.65
CA VAL A 226 -17.15 -13.49 -8.26
C VAL A 226 -18.16 -12.64 -9.03
N VAL A 227 -18.71 -11.64 -8.37
CA VAL A 227 -19.39 -10.51 -9.01
C VAL A 227 -18.73 -9.21 -8.58
N VAL A 228 -18.57 -8.27 -9.50
CA VAL A 228 -18.16 -6.90 -9.17
C VAL A 228 -19.42 -6.06 -9.14
N ALA A 229 -19.66 -5.34 -8.07
CA ALA A 229 -20.88 -4.57 -7.85
C ALA A 229 -20.60 -3.19 -7.24
N ASP A 230 -21.48 -2.24 -7.52
CA ASP A 230 -21.57 -0.97 -6.82
C ASP A 230 -22.37 -1.17 -5.52
N PRO A 231 -22.09 -0.44 -4.43
CA PRO A 231 -22.90 -0.52 -3.19
C PRO A 231 -24.41 -0.33 -3.43
N ARG A 232 -24.78 0.48 -4.41
CA ARG A 232 -26.19 0.74 -4.83
C ARG A 232 -26.86 -0.46 -5.51
N GLU A 233 -26.07 -1.45 -5.96
CA GLU A 233 -26.59 -2.68 -6.58
C GLU A 233 -26.75 -3.83 -5.57
N LEU A 234 -26.50 -3.56 -4.27
CA LEU A 234 -26.68 -4.54 -3.21
C LEU A 234 -28.12 -4.52 -2.71
N GLU A 235 -28.69 -5.71 -2.50
CA GLU A 235 -30.03 -5.92 -1.97
C GLU A 235 -29.96 -6.77 -0.71
N PHE A 236 -30.64 -6.35 0.36
CA PHE A 236 -30.74 -7.11 1.59
C PHE A 236 -32.20 -7.32 2.01
N ASP A 237 -32.64 -8.58 2.05
CA ASP A 237 -34.01 -8.97 2.35
C ASP A 237 -34.29 -9.19 3.85
N GLY A 238 -33.34 -8.85 4.72
CA GLY A 238 -33.36 -9.12 6.17
C GLY A 238 -32.69 -10.43 6.58
N LYS A 239 -32.33 -11.30 5.62
CA LYS A 239 -31.65 -12.58 5.86
C LYS A 239 -30.47 -12.83 4.92
N ARG A 240 -30.50 -12.31 3.71
CA ARG A 240 -29.51 -12.58 2.68
C ARG A 240 -29.13 -11.30 1.97
N LEU A 241 -27.82 -11.12 1.76
CA LEU A 241 -27.31 -10.10 0.87
C LEU A 241 -27.24 -10.68 -0.55
N ALA A 242 -27.68 -9.92 -1.52
CA ALA A 242 -27.58 -10.26 -2.94
C ALA A 242 -26.98 -9.13 -3.76
N ALA A 243 -26.35 -9.49 -4.87
CA ALA A 243 -25.86 -8.57 -5.90
C ALA A 243 -26.05 -9.23 -7.27
N LYS A 244 -26.62 -8.50 -8.24
CA LYS A 244 -26.86 -9.01 -9.61
C LYS A 244 -27.58 -10.36 -9.63
N GLY A 245 -28.57 -10.53 -8.74
CA GLY A 245 -29.38 -11.76 -8.62
C GLY A 245 -28.68 -12.95 -7.97
N LYS A 246 -27.44 -12.81 -7.49
CA LYS A 246 -26.69 -13.86 -6.79
C LYS A 246 -26.65 -13.59 -5.30
N LYS A 247 -26.92 -14.62 -4.46
CA LYS A 247 -26.69 -14.54 -3.02
C LYS A 247 -25.18 -14.39 -2.76
N ILE A 248 -24.77 -13.45 -1.92
CA ILE A 248 -23.38 -13.20 -1.56
C ILE A 248 -23.06 -13.84 -0.21
N ASP A 249 -22.01 -14.66 -0.17
CA ASP A 249 -21.50 -15.30 1.03
C ASP A 249 -20.30 -14.53 1.62
N LEU A 250 -19.43 -13.99 0.74
CA LEU A 250 -18.23 -13.24 1.09
C LEU A 250 -18.18 -11.92 0.29
N LEU A 251 -18.10 -10.80 0.99
CA LEU A 251 -17.97 -9.49 0.38
C LEU A 251 -16.56 -8.94 0.61
N TYR A 252 -15.77 -8.80 -0.48
CA TYR A 252 -14.53 -8.05 -0.46
C TYR A 252 -14.86 -6.57 -0.58
N ARG A 253 -14.84 -5.87 0.58
CA ARG A 253 -15.15 -4.45 0.65
C ARG A 253 -13.99 -3.62 0.15
N ARG A 254 -14.23 -2.87 -0.91
CA ARG A 254 -13.29 -1.89 -1.45
C ARG A 254 -13.76 -0.46 -1.13
N VAL A 255 -15.06 -0.25 -1.02
CA VAL A 255 -15.64 1.04 -0.61
C VAL A 255 -15.12 1.44 0.78
N LEU A 256 -14.62 2.67 0.90
CA LEU A 256 -14.06 3.19 2.14
C LEU A 256 -15.14 3.41 3.21
N ILE A 257 -14.77 3.26 4.48
CA ILE A 257 -15.69 3.53 5.61
C ILE A 257 -16.12 5.01 5.61
N SER A 258 -15.18 5.91 5.29
CA SER A 258 -15.50 7.33 5.12
C SER A 258 -16.54 7.60 4.04
N ASP A 259 -16.58 6.84 2.95
CA ASP A 259 -17.60 6.94 1.92
C ASP A 259 -18.94 6.36 2.38
N ILE A 260 -18.92 5.23 3.10
CA ILE A 260 -20.12 4.63 3.71
C ILE A 260 -20.80 5.65 4.65
N VAL A 261 -20.02 6.35 5.47
CA VAL A 261 -20.52 7.38 6.38
C VAL A 261 -21.05 8.61 5.63
N ARG A 262 -20.41 9.01 4.53
CA ARG A 262 -20.88 10.14 3.71
C ARG A 262 -22.12 9.82 2.86
N ARG A 263 -22.33 8.56 2.50
CA ARG A 263 -23.44 8.08 1.62
C ARG A 263 -24.21 6.94 2.27
N PRO A 264 -24.77 7.13 3.49
CA PRO A 264 -25.34 6.04 4.27
C PRO A 264 -26.52 5.35 3.60
N SER A 265 -27.37 6.09 2.88
CA SER A 265 -28.49 5.52 2.15
C SER A 265 -28.08 4.64 0.98
N GLU A 266 -26.96 4.95 0.33
CA GLU A 266 -26.43 4.17 -0.80
C GLU A 266 -25.70 2.89 -0.36
N CYS A 267 -25.31 2.81 0.92
CA CYS A 267 -24.64 1.66 1.54
C CYS A 267 -25.50 0.90 2.55
N GLU A 268 -26.80 1.22 2.63
CA GLU A 268 -27.70 0.69 3.67
C GLU A 268 -27.77 -0.85 3.66
N ALA A 269 -27.87 -1.47 2.47
CA ALA A 269 -27.92 -2.92 2.33
C ALA A 269 -26.67 -3.60 2.88
N LEU A 270 -25.46 -3.04 2.58
CA LEU A 270 -24.19 -3.53 3.10
C LEU A 270 -24.15 -3.47 4.62
N VAL A 271 -24.45 -2.30 5.20
CA VAL A 271 -24.37 -2.09 6.66
C VAL A 271 -25.39 -2.95 7.41
N LYS A 272 -26.63 -3.04 6.92
CA LYS A 272 -27.67 -3.90 7.51
C LYS A 272 -27.28 -5.38 7.45
N ALA A 273 -26.78 -5.87 6.31
CA ALA A 273 -26.37 -7.26 6.17
C ALA A 273 -25.17 -7.60 7.08
N TYR A 274 -24.21 -6.70 7.19
CA TYR A 274 -23.08 -6.85 8.12
C TYR A 274 -23.55 -6.91 9.58
N THR A 275 -24.40 -5.96 10.00
CA THR A 275 -24.93 -5.89 11.36
C THR A 275 -25.76 -7.12 11.73
N ALA A 276 -26.47 -7.68 10.75
CA ALA A 276 -27.26 -8.91 10.93
C ALA A 276 -26.41 -10.20 10.90
N GLY A 277 -25.09 -10.11 10.66
CA GLY A 277 -24.24 -11.28 10.48
C GLY A 277 -24.65 -12.15 9.29
N ALA A 278 -25.22 -11.55 8.22
CA ALA A 278 -25.75 -12.26 7.07
C ALA A 278 -24.74 -12.49 5.95
N VAL A 279 -23.58 -11.85 6.04
CA VAL A 279 -22.50 -11.90 5.06
C VAL A 279 -21.14 -11.70 5.77
N CYS A 280 -20.12 -12.44 5.35
CA CYS A 280 -18.75 -12.15 5.75
C CYS A 280 -18.26 -10.93 4.97
N VAL A 281 -17.78 -9.89 5.67
CA VAL A 281 -17.20 -8.70 5.04
C VAL A 281 -15.71 -8.61 5.35
N ALA A 282 -14.87 -8.67 4.34
CA ALA A 282 -13.42 -8.49 4.41
C ALA A 282 -13.00 -7.25 3.58
N ASN A 283 -12.30 -6.26 4.11
CA ASN A 283 -11.99 -6.08 5.51
C ASN A 283 -13.25 -5.67 6.30
N ASN A 284 -13.30 -6.11 7.56
CA ASN A 284 -14.35 -5.63 8.46
C ASN A 284 -14.12 -4.17 8.87
N PHE A 285 -15.06 -3.56 9.60
CA PHE A 285 -14.96 -2.12 9.93
C PHE A 285 -13.88 -1.77 10.96
N ARG A 286 -13.38 -2.75 11.74
CA ARG A 286 -12.30 -2.52 12.72
C ARG A 286 -10.96 -2.14 12.07
N CYS A 287 -10.80 -2.43 10.78
CA CYS A 287 -9.64 -2.01 9.99
C CYS A 287 -9.43 -0.48 9.94
N LYS A 288 -10.45 0.30 10.33
CA LYS A 288 -10.34 1.75 10.44
C LYS A 288 -9.34 2.19 11.49
N ILE A 289 -9.21 1.47 12.60
CA ILE A 289 -8.30 1.81 13.69
C ILE A 289 -6.84 1.90 13.18
N PRO A 290 -6.25 0.88 12.56
CA PRO A 290 -4.90 1.02 12.01
C PRO A 290 -4.84 1.87 10.73
N HIS A 291 -5.97 2.16 10.07
CA HIS A 291 -5.99 2.92 8.83
C HIS A 291 -5.74 4.42 9.03
N VAL A 292 -6.31 5.00 10.08
CA VAL A 292 -6.11 6.43 10.36
C VAL A 292 -4.66 6.74 10.72
N LYS A 293 -4.12 7.87 10.24
CA LYS A 293 -2.70 8.22 10.48
C LYS A 293 -2.40 8.53 11.95
N ALA A 294 -3.43 8.83 12.76
CA ALA A 294 -3.33 8.89 14.21
C ALA A 294 -2.82 7.58 14.84
N PHE A 295 -2.95 6.43 14.17
CA PHE A 295 -2.32 5.16 14.57
C PHE A 295 -0.80 5.32 14.77
N PHE A 296 -0.12 6.07 13.91
CA PHE A 296 1.32 6.32 14.07
C PHE A 296 1.63 7.27 15.23
N ALA A 297 0.71 8.18 15.57
CA ALA A 297 0.83 8.98 16.78
C ALA A 297 0.75 8.08 18.02
N VAL A 298 -0.20 7.15 18.07
CA VAL A 298 -0.32 6.17 19.16
C VAL A 298 0.95 5.32 19.31
N LEU A 299 1.55 4.86 18.19
CA LEU A 299 2.77 4.06 18.21
C LEU A 299 3.98 4.82 18.76
N THR A 300 4.09 6.12 18.46
CA THR A 300 5.29 6.91 18.78
C THR A 300 5.15 7.80 20.03
N ASP A 301 4.00 7.76 20.71
CA ASP A 301 3.79 8.51 21.94
C ASP A 301 4.28 7.72 23.16
N GLY A 302 5.20 8.34 23.94
CA GLY A 302 5.78 7.75 25.14
C GLY A 302 4.73 7.33 26.19
N GLN A 303 3.56 8.00 26.25
CA GLN A 303 2.48 7.62 27.16
C GLN A 303 1.97 6.19 26.91
N ASN A 304 2.11 5.68 25.69
CA ASN A 304 1.68 4.35 25.26
C ASN A 304 2.79 3.30 25.34
N ALA A 305 4.00 3.65 25.82
CA ALA A 305 5.16 2.74 25.84
C ALA A 305 4.89 1.41 26.56
N GLY A 306 4.01 1.42 27.56
CA GLY A 306 3.60 0.21 28.29
C GLY A 306 2.80 -0.81 27.47
N LEU A 307 2.31 -0.44 26.29
CA LEU A 307 1.59 -1.34 25.36
C LEU A 307 2.55 -2.18 24.49
N PHE A 308 3.85 -1.88 24.51
CA PHE A 308 4.86 -2.49 23.63
C PHE A 308 5.98 -3.13 24.42
N SER A 309 6.52 -4.26 23.93
CA SER A 309 7.76 -4.83 24.46
C SER A 309 8.96 -3.90 24.16
N GLU A 310 10.11 -4.16 24.78
CA GLU A 310 11.33 -3.41 24.52
C GLU A 310 11.75 -3.52 23.04
N GLU A 311 11.73 -4.71 22.47
CA GLU A 311 12.05 -4.97 21.07
C GLU A 311 11.08 -4.27 20.12
N GLU A 312 9.78 -4.22 20.47
CA GLU A 312 8.78 -3.51 19.69
C GLU A 312 9.00 -1.98 19.75
N ARG A 313 9.33 -1.42 20.91
CA ARG A 313 9.66 0.00 21.02
C ARG A 313 10.88 0.37 20.18
N ASP A 314 11.93 -0.45 20.22
CA ASP A 314 13.12 -0.27 19.37
C ASP A 314 12.79 -0.35 17.88
N LEU A 315 11.91 -1.27 17.49
CA LEU A 315 11.48 -1.41 16.12
C LEU A 315 10.63 -0.19 15.68
N ILE A 316 9.69 0.24 16.50
CA ILE A 316 8.88 1.44 16.25
C ILE A 316 9.79 2.66 16.08
N HIS A 317 10.69 2.91 17.00
CA HIS A 317 11.61 4.04 16.94
C HIS A 317 12.47 4.06 15.66
N ARG A 318 12.96 2.90 15.22
CA ARG A 318 13.77 2.80 14.00
C ARG A 318 12.99 2.96 12.71
N HIS A 319 11.71 2.56 12.68
CA HIS A 319 10.95 2.36 11.43
C HIS A 319 9.72 3.27 11.30
N VAL A 320 9.16 3.75 12.40
CA VAL A 320 8.02 4.67 12.40
C VAL A 320 8.50 6.08 12.72
N PRO A 321 8.30 7.06 11.83
CA PRO A 321 8.70 8.44 12.10
C PRO A 321 7.87 9.01 13.26
N TRP A 322 8.47 9.86 14.08
CA TRP A 322 7.76 10.58 15.13
C TRP A 322 6.50 11.23 14.55
N THR A 323 5.39 11.03 15.21
CA THR A 323 4.07 11.48 14.75
C THR A 323 3.24 11.95 15.93
N ARG A 324 2.52 13.07 15.79
CA ARG A 324 1.57 13.59 16.80
C ARG A 324 0.30 14.07 16.12
N VAL A 325 -0.81 13.95 16.82
CA VAL A 325 -2.03 14.68 16.45
C VAL A 325 -1.81 16.15 16.72
N VAL A 326 -2.19 17.00 15.77
CA VAL A 326 -2.00 18.46 15.89
C VAL A 326 -3.00 19.01 16.88
N ASP A 327 -2.50 19.48 18.04
CA ASP A 327 -3.29 20.09 19.10
C ASP A 327 -2.40 21.02 19.95
N ASP A 328 -2.99 21.88 20.77
CA ASP A 328 -2.25 22.77 21.68
C ASP A 328 -1.91 22.04 22.99
N VAL A 329 -0.94 21.16 22.91
CA VAL A 329 -0.51 20.27 24.01
C VAL A 329 0.99 20.25 24.16
N LYS A 330 1.45 19.78 25.33
CA LYS A 330 2.83 19.38 25.57
C LYS A 330 3.01 17.92 25.16
N THR A 331 4.12 17.62 24.55
CA THR A 331 4.50 16.27 24.13
C THR A 331 6.00 16.05 24.33
N GLU A 332 6.49 14.89 23.92
CA GLU A 332 7.91 14.54 23.95
C GLU A 332 8.46 14.48 22.52
N TYR A 333 9.65 15.03 22.31
CA TYR A 333 10.45 14.88 21.09
C TYR A 333 11.91 14.60 21.51
N ASP A 334 12.51 13.50 21.04
CA ASP A 334 13.86 13.05 21.39
C ASP A 334 14.15 12.98 22.91
N GLY A 335 13.15 12.58 23.71
CA GLY A 335 13.24 12.46 25.16
C GLY A 335 13.06 13.79 25.91
N GLU A 336 12.82 14.89 25.22
CA GLU A 336 12.60 16.20 25.81
C GLU A 336 11.14 16.64 25.73
N ALA A 337 10.62 17.27 26.79
CA ALA A 337 9.28 17.83 26.80
C ALA A 337 9.23 19.12 25.97
N VAL A 338 8.35 19.17 24.97
CA VAL A 338 8.17 20.31 24.06
C VAL A 338 6.71 20.77 24.01
N GLU A 339 6.49 22.04 23.73
CA GLU A 339 5.19 22.56 23.32
C GLU A 339 4.98 22.23 21.85
N LEU A 340 4.01 21.37 21.53
CA LEU A 340 3.85 20.82 20.18
C LEU A 340 3.76 21.89 19.09
N LEU A 341 2.89 22.89 19.26
CA LEU A 341 2.68 23.93 18.24
C LEU A 341 3.94 24.83 18.05
N LYS A 342 4.68 25.06 19.13
CA LYS A 342 5.95 25.78 19.04
C LYS A 342 6.98 24.96 18.27
N HIS A 343 7.14 23.69 18.63
CA HIS A 343 8.02 22.76 17.94
C HIS A 343 7.68 22.67 16.42
N VAL A 344 6.40 22.52 16.08
CA VAL A 344 5.92 22.44 14.69
C VAL A 344 6.26 23.70 13.88
N ARG A 345 6.20 24.88 14.50
CA ARG A 345 6.58 26.15 13.86
C ARG A 345 8.08 26.29 13.64
N GLU A 346 8.87 25.91 14.64
CA GLU A 346 10.33 26.04 14.64
C GLU A 346 11.00 25.02 13.70
N HIS A 347 10.40 23.81 13.54
CA HIS A 347 10.97 22.71 12.76
C HIS A 347 10.23 22.45 11.43
N GLN A 348 9.63 23.48 10.85
CA GLN A 348 8.86 23.39 9.59
C GLN A 348 9.56 22.53 8.51
N MET A 349 10.88 22.71 8.30
CA MET A 349 11.64 22.04 7.24
C MET A 349 11.80 20.53 7.45
N GLU A 350 11.55 20.05 8.66
CA GLU A 350 11.72 18.66 9.08
C GLU A 350 10.39 17.92 9.25
N LEU A 351 9.26 18.59 8.97
CA LEU A 351 7.93 18.08 9.26
C LEU A 351 7.01 18.06 8.04
N VAL A 352 6.04 17.17 8.08
CA VAL A 352 4.92 17.11 7.14
C VAL A 352 3.60 17.09 7.93
N MET A 353 2.61 17.83 7.45
CA MET A 353 1.24 17.78 7.99
C MET A 353 0.32 17.01 7.05
N LYS A 354 -0.55 16.18 7.62
CA LYS A 354 -1.46 15.30 6.87
C LYS A 354 -2.82 15.21 7.57
N PRO A 355 -3.94 15.24 6.83
CA PRO A 355 -5.22 14.79 7.37
C PRO A 355 -5.13 13.31 7.77
N SER A 356 -5.71 12.94 8.92
CA SER A 356 -5.58 11.59 9.46
C SER A 356 -6.24 10.53 8.55
N ASP A 357 -7.37 10.85 7.93
CA ASP A 357 -8.19 9.92 7.14
C ASP A 357 -8.36 10.40 5.70
N GLU A 358 -7.26 10.66 4.98
CA GLU A 358 -7.27 10.99 3.56
C GLU A 358 -6.22 10.16 2.81
N TYR A 359 -6.42 10.00 1.51
CA TYR A 359 -5.56 9.19 0.63
C TYR A 359 -5.10 9.97 -0.61
N GLY A 360 -4.15 9.41 -1.35
CA GLY A 360 -3.67 9.97 -2.60
C GLY A 360 -2.90 11.30 -2.45
N GLY A 361 -2.43 11.63 -1.25
CA GLY A 361 -1.70 12.87 -0.96
C GLY A 361 -2.59 14.11 -0.83
N LYS A 362 -3.91 13.96 -0.78
CA LYS A 362 -4.85 15.06 -0.60
C LYS A 362 -4.65 15.69 0.80
N GLY A 363 -4.51 17.03 0.83
CA GLY A 363 -4.29 17.79 2.05
C GLY A 363 -2.89 17.67 2.66
N VAL A 364 -1.97 16.92 2.08
CA VAL A 364 -0.59 16.81 2.57
C VAL A 364 0.16 18.10 2.34
N THR A 365 0.73 18.68 3.39
CA THR A 365 1.57 19.87 3.35
C THR A 365 3.00 19.48 3.73
N LEU A 366 3.93 19.56 2.79
CA LEU A 366 5.35 19.31 2.99
C LEU A 366 6.04 20.58 3.47
N GLY A 367 6.48 20.63 4.73
CA GLY A 367 7.01 21.85 5.32
C GLY A 367 8.19 22.45 4.56
N TRP A 368 9.00 21.62 3.91
CA TRP A 368 10.14 22.06 3.07
C TRP A 368 9.76 22.53 1.65
N GLU A 369 8.52 22.41 1.23
CA GLU A 369 8.03 22.84 -0.09
C GLU A 369 7.13 24.08 -0.04
N VAL A 370 6.80 24.56 1.17
CA VAL A 370 5.92 25.71 1.37
C VAL A 370 6.62 26.82 2.16
N ASP A 371 6.17 28.05 1.98
CA ASP A 371 6.64 29.17 2.79
C ASP A 371 5.99 29.18 4.19
N LYS A 372 6.52 30.02 5.09
CA LYS A 372 6.02 30.13 6.47
C LYS A 372 4.54 30.48 6.56
N LYS A 373 4.04 31.31 5.66
CA LYS A 373 2.64 31.73 5.65
C LYS A 373 1.70 30.58 5.32
N HIS A 374 2.06 29.74 4.36
CA HIS A 374 1.29 28.55 4.02
C HIS A 374 1.38 27.50 5.14
N TRP A 375 2.55 27.37 5.79
CA TRP A 375 2.70 26.46 6.93
C TRP A 375 1.84 26.88 8.13
N GLU A 376 1.82 28.16 8.52
CA GLU A 376 0.95 28.68 9.57
C GLU A 376 -0.53 28.46 9.25
N ARG A 377 -0.93 28.68 7.99
CA ARG A 377 -2.30 28.39 7.57
C ARG A 377 -2.66 26.91 7.73
N ALA A 378 -1.74 26.01 7.38
CA ALA A 378 -1.96 24.56 7.57
C ALA A 378 -2.12 24.21 9.05
N ILE A 379 -1.35 24.85 9.96
CA ILE A 379 -1.51 24.68 11.40
C ILE A 379 -2.90 25.20 11.86
N GLU A 380 -3.30 26.39 11.43
CA GLU A 380 -4.59 26.95 11.75
C GLU A 380 -5.76 26.08 11.25
N GLU A 381 -5.67 25.57 10.02
CA GLU A 381 -6.65 24.64 9.45
C GLU A 381 -6.75 23.34 10.25
N ALA A 382 -5.61 22.81 10.70
CA ALA A 382 -5.57 21.61 11.52
C ALA A 382 -6.24 21.81 12.88
N LEU A 383 -6.04 22.97 13.53
CA LEU A 383 -6.60 23.29 14.84
C LEU A 383 -8.10 23.68 14.80
N THR A 384 -8.51 24.44 13.77
CA THR A 384 -9.87 24.98 13.71
C THR A 384 -10.90 24.01 13.15
N GLY A 385 -10.46 22.83 12.73
CA GLY A 385 -11.35 21.84 12.15
C GLY A 385 -11.95 22.32 10.82
N GLY A 386 -11.16 22.96 9.96
CA GLY A 386 -11.57 23.37 8.63
C GLY A 386 -12.30 22.23 7.89
N LYS A 387 -12.99 22.53 6.79
CA LYS A 387 -13.85 21.58 6.07
C LYS A 387 -13.24 20.17 5.92
N GLN A 388 -11.92 20.09 5.81
CA GLN A 388 -11.16 18.86 5.67
C GLN A 388 -10.98 18.09 6.99
N ALA A 389 -10.93 18.76 8.14
CA ALA A 389 -10.86 18.08 9.44
C ALA A 389 -12.22 17.52 9.86
N GLN A 390 -13.33 18.15 9.45
CA GLN A 390 -14.67 17.58 9.63
C GLN A 390 -14.84 16.28 8.82
N GLU A 391 -14.14 16.14 7.71
CA GLU A 391 -14.14 14.94 6.87
C GLU A 391 -13.13 13.88 7.32
N SER A 392 -12.04 14.27 8.00
CA SER A 392 -10.86 13.40 8.29
C SER A 392 -10.63 13.13 9.78
N GLY A 393 -11.48 13.61 10.68
CA GLY A 393 -11.39 13.44 12.13
C GLY A 393 -10.34 14.36 12.77
N CYS A 394 -9.07 14.22 12.43
CA CYS A 394 -7.98 15.08 12.93
C CYS A 394 -6.90 15.25 11.89
N TRP A 395 -5.91 16.08 12.21
CA TRP A 395 -4.66 16.20 11.47
C TRP A 395 -3.50 15.66 12.29
N ILE A 396 -2.50 15.12 11.60
CA ILE A 396 -1.24 14.74 12.23
C ILE A 396 -0.08 15.58 11.68
N VAL A 397 0.91 15.78 12.51
CA VAL A 397 2.26 16.20 12.11
C VAL A 397 3.18 15.00 12.24
N GLN A 398 4.03 14.80 11.24
CA GLN A 398 4.94 13.68 11.19
C GLN A 398 6.33 14.14 10.76
N GLU A 399 7.37 13.53 11.32
CA GLU A 399 8.74 13.78 10.95
C GLU A 399 9.00 13.43 9.49
N ARG A 400 9.80 14.28 8.83
CA ARG A 400 10.27 14.05 7.48
C ARG A 400 11.22 12.85 7.45
N ILE A 401 10.96 11.92 6.56
CA ILE A 401 11.82 10.75 6.37
C ILE A 401 12.70 10.90 5.12
N PRO A 402 13.89 10.29 5.11
CA PRO A 402 14.71 10.23 3.91
C PRO A 402 13.97 9.49 2.80
N MET A 403 14.03 10.02 1.58
CA MET A 403 13.38 9.46 0.42
C MET A 403 14.40 8.80 -0.51
N ARG A 404 14.20 7.52 -0.82
CA ARG A 404 15.04 6.82 -1.77
C ARG A 404 14.75 7.30 -3.20
N ARG A 405 15.79 7.58 -3.96
CA ARG A 405 15.69 7.87 -5.39
C ARG A 405 16.57 6.91 -6.19
N GLY A 406 16.19 6.71 -7.44
CA GLY A 406 16.95 5.87 -8.38
C GLY A 406 16.69 6.27 -9.82
N VAL A 407 17.62 5.94 -10.72
CA VAL A 407 17.50 6.24 -12.14
C VAL A 407 16.79 5.08 -12.83
N PHE A 408 15.66 5.34 -13.49
CA PHE A 408 14.84 4.33 -14.16
C PHE A 408 14.65 4.61 -15.65
N PRO A 409 14.63 3.58 -16.52
CA PRO A 409 14.29 3.71 -17.93
C PRO A 409 12.79 4.00 -18.07
N TYR A 410 12.44 5.22 -18.47
CA TYR A 410 11.11 5.76 -18.63
C TYR A 410 10.76 5.91 -20.11
N ILE A 411 9.58 5.46 -20.52
CA ILE A 411 9.05 5.63 -21.86
C ILE A 411 8.34 6.99 -21.93
N GLY A 412 8.98 7.95 -22.56
CA GLY A 412 8.47 9.30 -22.76
C GLY A 412 7.67 9.47 -24.05
N LYS A 413 7.57 10.73 -24.50
CA LYS A 413 6.89 11.08 -25.75
C LYS A 413 7.51 10.33 -26.94
N HIS A 414 6.68 9.98 -27.93
CA HIS A 414 7.06 9.24 -29.13
C HIS A 414 7.76 7.89 -28.85
N ASN A 415 7.44 7.24 -27.72
CA ASN A 415 8.01 5.98 -27.27
C ASN A 415 9.53 5.99 -27.08
N LYS A 416 10.13 7.20 -26.92
CA LYS A 416 11.56 7.34 -26.61
C LYS A 416 11.84 6.97 -25.18
N VAL A 417 12.84 6.11 -24.96
CA VAL A 417 13.26 5.72 -23.62
C VAL A 417 14.31 6.69 -23.09
N GLU A 418 14.04 7.24 -21.92
CA GLU A 418 14.90 8.18 -21.19
C GLU A 418 15.18 7.62 -19.80
N PHE A 419 16.37 7.87 -19.26
CA PHE A 419 16.71 7.48 -17.89
C PHE A 419 16.43 8.66 -16.97
N LYS A 420 15.44 8.50 -16.05
CA LYS A 420 14.98 9.57 -15.16
C LYS A 420 15.24 9.22 -13.71
N ASN A 421 15.65 10.21 -12.92
CA ASN A 421 15.80 10.08 -11.48
C ASN A 421 14.41 10.15 -10.82
N MET A 422 13.97 9.04 -10.24
CA MET A 422 12.64 8.84 -9.68
C MET A 422 12.72 8.61 -8.17
N LEU A 423 11.76 9.15 -7.44
CA LEU A 423 11.44 8.72 -6.08
C LEU A 423 10.94 7.28 -6.13
N VAL A 424 11.35 6.45 -5.19
CA VAL A 424 10.95 5.04 -5.09
C VAL A 424 10.21 4.82 -3.79
N ASP A 425 8.91 4.69 -3.87
CA ASP A 425 8.05 4.24 -2.79
C ASP A 425 7.92 2.71 -2.85
N PHE A 426 8.05 2.05 -1.71
CA PHE A 426 8.10 0.60 -1.62
C PHE A 426 7.20 0.12 -0.49
N ALA A 427 6.08 -0.48 -0.83
CA ALA A 427 5.00 -0.76 0.09
C ALA A 427 4.67 -2.27 0.14
N PRO A 428 4.97 -2.97 1.25
CA PRO A 428 4.58 -4.37 1.43
C PRO A 428 3.06 -4.52 1.56
N TYR A 429 2.49 -5.44 0.78
CA TYR A 429 1.13 -5.94 0.99
C TYR A 429 1.13 -6.96 2.13
N LEU A 430 0.20 -6.79 3.04
CA LEU A 430 -0.01 -7.65 4.19
C LEU A 430 -1.38 -8.31 4.07
N PHE A 431 -1.39 -9.62 3.87
CA PHE A 431 -2.62 -10.41 3.90
C PHE A 431 -2.67 -11.22 5.18
N ARG A 432 -3.68 -10.94 6.01
CA ARG A 432 -3.81 -11.45 7.38
C ARG A 432 -2.50 -11.25 8.19
N GLY A 433 -1.92 -10.06 8.08
CA GLY A 433 -0.69 -9.68 8.76
C GLY A 433 0.61 -10.28 8.20
N ARG A 434 0.57 -11.04 7.09
CA ARG A 434 1.75 -11.64 6.46
C ARG A 434 2.10 -10.95 5.13
N VAL A 435 3.37 -10.64 4.93
CA VAL A 435 3.82 -10.01 3.68
C VAL A 435 3.63 -10.97 2.52
N ALA A 436 2.81 -10.56 1.56
CA ALA A 436 2.49 -11.33 0.37
C ALA A 436 3.35 -10.96 -0.85
N GLY A 437 3.78 -9.73 -0.91
CA GLY A 437 4.56 -9.11 -1.98
C GLY A 437 4.53 -7.59 -1.82
N PHE A 438 4.75 -6.84 -2.92
CA PHE A 438 5.03 -5.42 -2.82
C PHE A 438 4.33 -4.60 -3.90
N LEU A 439 3.86 -3.42 -3.53
CA LEU A 439 3.61 -2.33 -4.45
C LEU A 439 4.86 -1.47 -4.54
N THR A 440 5.32 -1.15 -5.74
CA THR A 440 6.39 -0.17 -5.93
C THR A 440 5.91 0.93 -6.85
N ARG A 441 5.99 2.17 -6.36
CA ARG A 441 5.61 3.36 -7.13
C ARG A 441 6.84 4.22 -7.40
N LEU A 442 6.86 4.82 -8.60
CA LEU A 442 7.89 5.77 -9.01
C LEU A 442 7.25 7.13 -9.23
N SER A 443 7.89 8.20 -8.76
CA SER A 443 7.42 9.58 -8.96
C SER A 443 8.58 10.52 -9.27
N THR A 444 8.30 11.55 -10.07
CA THR A 444 9.24 12.68 -10.29
C THR A 444 9.17 13.71 -9.16
N THR A 445 8.05 13.76 -8.44
CA THR A 445 7.81 14.69 -7.32
C THR A 445 8.13 14.06 -5.97
N SER A 446 8.00 14.82 -4.90
CA SER A 446 8.18 14.35 -3.51
C SER A 446 7.00 13.51 -3.00
N LEU A 447 5.88 13.47 -3.73
CA LEU A 447 4.73 12.62 -3.42
C LEU A 447 4.72 11.39 -4.34
N ALA A 448 4.83 10.20 -3.76
CA ALA A 448 4.86 8.94 -4.48
C ALA A 448 3.44 8.40 -4.73
N ASN A 449 2.61 9.12 -5.48
CA ASN A 449 1.30 8.62 -5.85
C ASN A 449 1.08 8.65 -7.37
N VAL A 450 0.23 7.76 -7.86
CA VAL A 450 -0.11 7.66 -9.28
C VAL A 450 -0.87 8.91 -9.74
N THR A 451 -1.64 9.54 -8.85
CA THR A 451 -2.42 10.76 -9.13
C THR A 451 -1.52 11.95 -9.46
N SER A 452 -0.33 12.07 -8.86
CA SER A 452 0.65 13.14 -9.09
C SER A 452 1.63 12.90 -10.25
N GLY A 453 1.26 12.04 -11.21
CA GLY A 453 2.11 11.77 -12.38
C GLY A 453 3.13 10.64 -12.19
N GLY A 454 3.05 9.93 -11.09
CA GLY A 454 3.83 8.71 -10.83
C GLY A 454 3.35 7.51 -11.66
N GLY A 455 4.07 6.41 -11.51
CA GLY A 455 3.69 5.12 -12.11
C GLY A 455 4.07 3.97 -11.20
N GLN A 456 3.60 2.78 -11.55
CA GLN A 456 3.84 1.56 -10.80
C GLN A 456 4.77 0.64 -11.57
N ILE A 457 5.64 -0.08 -10.87
CA ILE A 457 6.51 -1.11 -11.44
C ILE A 457 6.45 -2.38 -10.58
N PRO A 458 6.72 -3.56 -11.15
CA PRO A 458 6.79 -4.78 -10.37
C PRO A 458 8.06 -4.84 -9.53
N SER A 459 8.03 -5.66 -8.49
CA SER A 459 9.18 -6.06 -7.71
C SER A 459 9.44 -7.54 -7.87
N PHE A 460 10.72 -7.93 -7.98
CA PHE A 460 11.15 -9.33 -8.00
C PHE A 460 12.20 -9.57 -6.92
N ARG A 461 12.09 -10.70 -6.24
CA ARG A 461 13.23 -11.18 -5.46
C ARG A 461 14.24 -11.82 -6.42
N VAL A 462 15.52 -11.46 -6.27
CA VAL A 462 16.58 -11.95 -7.14
C VAL A 462 17.77 -12.48 -6.35
N GLU A 463 18.33 -13.58 -6.82
CA GLU A 463 19.51 -14.21 -6.24
C GLU A 463 20.51 -14.56 -7.36
N PRO A 464 21.82 -14.34 -7.16
CA PRO A 464 22.82 -14.83 -8.11
C PRO A 464 22.75 -16.35 -8.24
N ARG A 465 22.73 -16.89 -9.46
CA ARG A 465 22.78 -18.34 -9.68
C ARG A 465 24.06 -18.94 -9.15
N LYS A 466 24.01 -20.18 -8.66
CA LYS A 466 25.15 -20.87 -8.03
C LYS A 466 26.42 -20.93 -8.91
N ALA A 467 26.27 -21.01 -10.24
CA ALA A 467 27.40 -20.96 -11.18
C ALA A 467 28.09 -19.58 -11.20
N ALA A 468 27.34 -18.49 -11.06
CA ALA A 468 27.86 -17.14 -10.95
C ALA A 468 28.54 -16.87 -9.60
N ARG A 469 28.09 -17.51 -8.50
CA ARG A 469 28.72 -17.43 -7.17
C ARG A 469 30.12 -18.03 -7.14
N LYS A 470 30.38 -19.14 -7.85
CA LYS A 470 31.71 -19.77 -7.93
C LYS A 470 32.72 -18.92 -8.71
N ALA A 471 32.30 -18.18 -9.73
CA ALA A 471 33.16 -17.29 -10.49
C ALA A 471 33.54 -16.01 -9.69
N ALA A 472 32.67 -15.54 -8.78
CA ALA A 472 32.95 -14.38 -7.93
C ALA A 472 33.76 -14.72 -6.65
N ALA A 473 33.69 -15.96 -6.16
CA ALA A 473 34.42 -16.41 -4.98
C ALA A 473 35.81 -17.00 -5.28
N GLY A 474 36.16 -17.15 -6.56
CA GLY A 474 37.45 -17.68 -7.03
C GLY A 474 38.45 -16.62 -7.45
N GLN A 475 38.24 -15.37 -7.06
CA GLN A 475 39.13 -14.23 -7.18
C GLN A 475 39.40 -13.62 -5.81
#